data_0dd6ae3bb9d9c9b3e30d8e26f1b97290
#
_entry.id   0dd6ae3bb9d9c9b3e30d8e26f1b97290
#
_cell.length_a   1.000
_cell.length_b   1.000
_cell.length_c   1.000
_cell.angle_alpha   90.00
_cell.angle_beta   90.00
_cell.angle_gamma   90.00
#
_symmetry.space_group_name_H-M   'P 1'
#
loop_
_entity.id
_entity.type
_entity.pdbx_description
1 polymer ?
#
loop_
_entity_poly.entity_id
_entity_poly.type
_entity_poly.pdbx_seq_one_letter_code
_entity_poly.pdbx_strand_id
1 'polypeptide(L)'
;MSPSFKIPLSVLVVIYTPALDVLLIRRADATDFWQSVTGSKDALQESFELTAAREVLEETGIDCAAGTALAPGLHDWQLENVYDIYPAWRHRYAPGVTRNTEHLFGLRVPLATAVRLSPREHTASQWLPYRQAAQLCFSPSNAEACLMLPTMAVKVPA
;
A
#
# COMPACT_ATOMS: atom_id res chain seq x y z
N MET A 1 16.95 5.89 -25.58
CA MET A 1 15.84 5.21 -24.89
C MET A 1 14.87 6.22 -24.33
N SER A 2 13.59 6.01 -24.59
CA SER A 2 12.56 6.85 -24.00
C SER A 2 12.53 6.62 -22.49
N PRO A 3 12.40 7.67 -21.67
CA PRO A 3 12.23 7.49 -20.24
C PRO A 3 10.95 6.70 -19.96
N SER A 4 11.05 5.82 -18.97
CA SER A 4 9.90 5.04 -18.53
C SER A 4 9.07 5.89 -17.57
N PHE A 5 7.80 6.14 -17.90
CA PHE A 5 6.88 6.87 -17.05
C PHE A 5 6.11 5.91 -16.14
N LYS A 6 5.77 6.39 -14.94
CA LYS A 6 4.87 5.67 -14.05
C LYS A 6 3.48 5.59 -14.67
N ILE A 7 2.83 4.46 -14.47
CA ILE A 7 1.44 4.26 -14.87
C ILE A 7 0.55 4.83 -13.76
N PRO A 8 -0.44 5.69 -14.09
CA PRO A 8 -1.30 6.30 -13.07
C PRO A 8 -2.40 5.35 -12.57
N LEU A 9 -2.03 4.10 -12.35
CA LEU A 9 -2.85 3.05 -11.76
C LEU A 9 -1.99 2.39 -10.68
N SER A 10 -2.40 2.55 -9.44
CA SER A 10 -1.62 2.10 -8.29
C SER A 10 -2.48 1.33 -7.30
N VAL A 11 -1.81 0.72 -6.33
CA VAL A 11 -2.45 0.05 -5.20
C VAL A 11 -2.05 0.74 -3.91
N LEU A 12 -2.92 0.63 -2.91
CA LEU A 12 -2.62 0.89 -1.52
C LEU A 12 -3.01 -0.35 -0.75
N VAL A 13 -2.07 -0.94 0.00
CA VAL A 13 -2.32 -2.17 0.75
C VAL A 13 -2.19 -1.89 2.24
N VAL A 14 -3.30 -1.98 2.96
CA VAL A 14 -3.31 -1.87 4.42
C VAL A 14 -2.97 -3.24 4.99
N ILE A 15 -1.79 -3.37 5.59
CA ILE A 15 -1.32 -4.62 6.20
C ILE A 15 -1.69 -4.56 7.68
N TYR A 16 -2.39 -5.57 8.16
CA TYR A 16 -2.92 -5.55 9.52
C TYR A 16 -2.93 -6.94 10.15
N THR A 17 -2.92 -6.96 11.49
CA THR A 17 -3.06 -8.18 12.28
C THR A 17 -4.52 -8.43 12.65
N PRO A 18 -4.86 -9.63 13.15
CA PRO A 18 -6.24 -9.89 13.63
C PRO A 18 -6.71 -8.92 14.72
N ALA A 19 -5.78 -8.33 15.49
CA ALA A 19 -6.11 -7.33 16.50
C ALA A 19 -6.29 -5.91 15.92
N LEU A 20 -6.19 -5.76 14.59
CA LEU A 20 -6.29 -4.49 13.86
C LEU A 20 -5.15 -3.52 14.17
N ASP A 21 -3.96 -4.06 14.42
CA ASP A 21 -2.74 -3.27 14.38
C ASP A 21 -2.28 -3.17 12.93
N VAL A 22 -1.92 -1.97 12.51
CA VAL A 22 -1.58 -1.65 11.12
C VAL A 22 -0.09 -1.40 11.00
N LEU A 23 0.51 -1.95 9.96
CA LEU A 23 1.90 -1.67 9.60
C LEU A 23 1.98 -0.36 8.82
N LEU A 24 2.78 0.57 9.35
CA LEU A 24 3.17 1.77 8.60
C LEU A 24 4.68 1.76 8.37
N ILE A 25 5.08 2.27 7.24
CA ILE A 25 6.48 2.40 6.84
C ILE A 25 6.78 3.87 6.52
N ARG A 26 8.00 4.30 6.85
CA ARG A 26 8.42 5.68 6.68
C ARG A 26 9.27 5.81 5.42
N ARG A 27 8.92 6.78 4.56
CA ARG A 27 9.68 7.05 3.35
C ARG A 27 11.09 7.54 3.67
N ALA A 28 12.06 7.07 2.89
CA ALA A 28 13.46 7.51 3.03
C ALA A 28 13.66 8.97 2.63
N ASP A 29 12.81 9.49 1.73
CA ASP A 29 12.93 10.86 1.19
C ASP A 29 12.13 11.90 1.98
N ALA A 30 11.38 11.48 3.01
CA ALA A 30 10.56 12.40 3.81
C ALA A 30 10.32 11.82 5.20
N THR A 31 10.99 12.38 6.23
CA THR A 31 11.00 11.84 7.59
C THR A 31 9.63 11.80 8.27
N ASP A 32 8.70 12.67 7.86
CA ASP A 32 7.36 12.71 8.44
C ASP A 32 6.35 11.96 7.59
N PHE A 33 6.80 11.25 6.57
CA PHE A 33 5.90 10.60 5.63
C PHE A 33 5.75 9.12 5.97
N TRP A 34 4.74 8.81 6.79
CA TRP A 34 4.35 7.45 7.12
C TRP A 34 3.19 7.02 6.24
N GLN A 35 3.22 5.77 5.78
CA GLN A 35 2.23 5.26 4.84
C GLN A 35 2.08 3.74 4.92
N SER A 36 0.97 3.24 4.40
CA SER A 36 0.83 1.84 4.03
C SER A 36 1.64 1.56 2.77
N VAL A 37 1.70 0.30 2.35
CA VAL A 37 2.37 -0.07 1.09
C VAL A 37 1.63 0.55 -0.08
N THR A 38 2.36 1.22 -0.97
CA THR A 38 1.81 1.78 -2.20
C THR A 38 2.74 1.50 -3.37
N GLY A 39 2.19 1.40 -4.56
CA GLY A 39 3.00 1.29 -5.76
C GLY A 39 2.16 1.21 -7.01
N SER A 40 2.75 1.60 -8.13
CA SER A 40 2.10 1.61 -9.44
C SER A 40 2.25 0.28 -10.16
N LYS A 41 1.32 -0.01 -11.07
CA LYS A 41 1.50 -1.12 -12.01
C LYS A 41 2.79 -0.95 -12.80
N ASP A 42 3.47 -2.06 -13.05
CA ASP A 42 4.66 -2.07 -13.93
C ASP A 42 4.26 -2.10 -15.40
N ALA A 43 3.09 -2.63 -15.70
CA ALA A 43 2.54 -2.71 -17.05
C ALA A 43 1.02 -2.64 -16.98
N LEU A 44 0.39 -2.14 -18.04
CA LEU A 44 -1.08 -2.02 -18.08
C LEU A 44 -1.78 -3.36 -17.91
N GLN A 45 -1.17 -4.45 -18.37
CA GLN A 45 -1.72 -5.80 -18.27
C GLN A 45 -1.56 -6.40 -16.87
N GLU A 46 -0.69 -5.86 -16.03
CA GLU A 46 -0.53 -6.36 -14.66
C GLU A 46 -1.84 -6.16 -13.90
N SER A 47 -2.34 -7.22 -13.25
CA SER A 47 -3.54 -7.08 -12.43
C SER A 47 -3.21 -6.28 -11.17
N PHE A 48 -4.23 -5.67 -10.55
CA PHE A 48 -4.03 -5.00 -9.27
C PHE A 48 -3.56 -5.97 -8.18
N GLU A 49 -4.03 -7.21 -8.21
CA GLU A 49 -3.58 -8.23 -7.23
C GLU A 49 -2.10 -8.54 -7.37
N LEU A 50 -1.61 -8.69 -8.60
CA LEU A 50 -0.18 -8.90 -8.84
C LEU A 50 0.64 -7.69 -8.41
N THR A 51 0.15 -6.49 -8.71
CA THR A 51 0.79 -5.24 -8.27
C THR A 51 0.87 -5.19 -6.75
N ALA A 52 -0.23 -5.50 -6.07
CA ALA A 52 -0.29 -5.49 -4.60
C ALA A 52 0.72 -6.47 -4.00
N ALA A 53 0.72 -7.73 -4.45
CA ALA A 53 1.64 -8.74 -3.93
C ALA A 53 3.10 -8.37 -4.19
N ARG A 54 3.40 -7.84 -5.38
CA ARG A 54 4.75 -7.43 -5.74
C ARG A 54 5.24 -6.28 -4.85
N GLU A 55 4.42 -5.25 -4.70
CA GLU A 55 4.80 -4.08 -3.89
C GLU A 55 4.95 -4.44 -2.42
N VAL A 56 4.08 -5.28 -1.88
CA VAL A 56 4.20 -5.74 -0.50
C VAL A 56 5.53 -6.46 -0.29
N LEU A 57 5.90 -7.36 -1.21
CA LEU A 57 7.16 -8.08 -1.12
C LEU A 57 8.36 -7.13 -1.22
N GLU A 58 8.35 -6.22 -2.17
CA GLU A 58 9.45 -5.27 -2.38
C GLU A 58 9.64 -4.36 -1.16
N GLU A 59 8.54 -3.85 -0.59
CA GLU A 59 8.62 -2.83 0.46
C GLU A 59 8.73 -3.42 1.88
N THR A 60 8.25 -4.64 2.11
CA THR A 60 8.20 -5.21 3.46
C THR A 60 8.84 -6.58 3.61
N GLY A 61 9.17 -7.25 2.52
CA GLY A 61 9.65 -8.63 2.55
C GLY A 61 8.56 -9.67 2.82
N ILE A 62 7.30 -9.25 2.98
CA ILE A 62 6.19 -10.16 3.20
C ILE A 62 5.74 -10.73 1.85
N ASP A 63 5.66 -12.06 1.76
CA ASP A 63 5.25 -12.74 0.52
C ASP A 63 3.79 -13.17 0.63
N CYS A 64 2.93 -12.51 -0.13
CA CYS A 64 1.50 -12.84 -0.21
C CYS A 64 1.06 -13.16 -1.64
N ALA A 65 2.00 -13.52 -2.51
CA ALA A 65 1.70 -13.91 -3.88
C ALA A 65 0.83 -15.19 -3.91
N ALA A 66 0.13 -15.38 -5.02
CA ALA A 66 -0.70 -16.56 -5.23
C ALA A 66 0.10 -17.85 -4.94
N GLY A 67 -0.49 -18.76 -4.19
CA GLY A 67 0.16 -20.01 -3.80
C GLY A 67 0.98 -19.96 -2.52
N THR A 68 1.19 -18.77 -1.93
CA THR A 68 1.87 -18.65 -0.65
C THR A 68 0.92 -18.79 0.53
N ALA A 69 1.46 -19.01 1.72
CA ALA A 69 0.66 -19.17 2.95
C ALA A 69 -0.17 -17.92 3.27
N LEU A 70 0.33 -16.73 2.94
CA LEU A 70 -0.34 -15.46 3.24
C LEU A 70 -1.29 -14.98 2.13
N ALA A 71 -1.28 -15.63 0.96
CA ALA A 71 -2.16 -15.24 -0.15
C ALA A 71 -3.64 -15.15 0.23
N PRO A 72 -4.21 -16.07 1.04
CA PRO A 72 -5.62 -15.94 1.45
C PRO A 72 -5.93 -14.71 2.28
N GLY A 73 -4.93 -14.07 2.88
CA GLY A 73 -5.11 -12.84 3.64
C GLY A 73 -5.17 -11.57 2.79
N LEU A 74 -4.82 -11.66 1.50
CA LEU A 74 -4.87 -10.51 0.60
C LEU A 74 -6.26 -10.40 0.00
N HIS A 75 -6.93 -9.28 0.28
CA HIS A 75 -8.28 -9.03 -0.17
C HIS A 75 -8.41 -7.72 -0.91
N ASP A 76 -9.01 -7.80 -2.09
CA ASP A 76 -9.41 -6.64 -2.87
C ASP A 76 -10.65 -6.03 -2.21
N TRP A 77 -10.53 -4.79 -1.73
CA TRP A 77 -11.66 -4.09 -1.11
C TRP A 77 -12.66 -3.55 -2.13
N GLN A 78 -12.32 -3.61 -3.42
CA GLN A 78 -13.16 -3.11 -4.51
C GLN A 78 -13.49 -1.65 -4.35
N LEU A 79 -12.52 -0.88 -3.86
CA LEU A 79 -12.62 0.56 -3.66
C LEU A 79 -11.45 1.23 -4.38
N GLU A 80 -11.71 2.40 -4.94
CA GLU A 80 -10.71 3.20 -5.60
C GLU A 80 -10.79 4.64 -5.17
N ASN A 81 -9.65 5.29 -5.04
CA ASN A 81 -9.53 6.73 -4.87
C ASN A 81 -8.88 7.33 -6.10
N VAL A 82 -9.44 8.42 -6.60
CA VAL A 82 -8.81 9.20 -7.66
C VAL A 82 -8.38 10.51 -7.04
N TYR A 83 -7.10 10.83 -7.14
CA TYR A 83 -6.57 12.04 -6.56
C TYR A 83 -5.59 12.73 -7.50
N ASP A 84 -5.43 14.04 -7.29
CA ASP A 84 -4.45 14.81 -8.03
C ASP A 84 -3.04 14.45 -7.58
N ILE A 85 -2.16 14.18 -8.53
CA ILE A 85 -0.76 13.91 -8.25
C ILE A 85 -0.11 15.20 -7.75
N TYR A 86 0.62 15.13 -6.64
CA TYR A 86 1.36 16.29 -6.16
C TYR A 86 2.24 16.87 -7.26
N PRO A 87 2.24 18.19 -7.44
CA PRO A 87 3.02 18.82 -8.53
C PRO A 87 4.48 18.41 -8.54
N ALA A 88 5.08 18.20 -7.37
CA ALA A 88 6.48 17.78 -7.25
C ALA A 88 6.76 16.40 -7.85
N TRP A 89 5.73 15.56 -8.03
CA TRP A 89 5.87 14.19 -8.51
C TRP A 89 5.33 14.00 -9.94
N ARG A 90 4.70 15.02 -10.54
CA ARG A 90 4.10 14.90 -11.89
C ARG A 90 5.13 14.56 -12.96
N HIS A 91 6.38 14.95 -12.75
CA HIS A 91 7.46 14.63 -13.70
C HIS A 91 7.71 13.13 -13.87
N ARG A 92 7.24 12.31 -12.94
CA ARG A 92 7.37 10.85 -12.99
C ARG A 92 6.39 10.21 -13.96
N TYR A 93 5.40 10.97 -14.41
CA TYR A 93 4.32 10.50 -15.28
C TYR A 93 4.43 11.12 -16.66
N ALA A 94 3.73 10.54 -17.64
CA ALA A 94 3.70 11.11 -18.98
C ALA A 94 3.12 12.53 -18.97
N PRO A 95 3.53 13.41 -19.93
CA PRO A 95 2.96 14.73 -20.04
C PRO A 95 1.42 14.69 -20.12
N GLY A 96 0.77 15.58 -19.37
CA GLY A 96 -0.68 15.66 -19.32
C GLY A 96 -1.34 14.77 -18.28
N VAL A 97 -0.60 13.85 -17.66
CA VAL A 97 -1.13 13.01 -16.58
C VAL A 97 -1.10 13.81 -15.28
N THR A 98 -2.28 14.06 -14.69
CA THR A 98 -2.42 14.86 -13.48
C THR A 98 -3.10 14.10 -12.34
N ARG A 99 -3.73 12.96 -12.63
CA ARG A 99 -4.49 12.16 -11.64
C ARG A 99 -4.03 10.72 -11.62
N ASN A 100 -4.03 10.14 -10.42
CA ASN A 100 -3.75 8.74 -10.19
C ASN A 100 -4.99 8.04 -9.63
N THR A 101 -5.26 6.83 -10.11
CA THR A 101 -6.28 5.95 -9.55
C THR A 101 -5.61 4.95 -8.64
N GLU A 102 -5.99 4.93 -7.38
CA GLU A 102 -5.43 4.06 -6.36
C GLU A 102 -6.47 3.04 -5.92
N HIS A 103 -6.17 1.77 -6.14
CA HIS A 103 -7.03 0.64 -5.80
C HIS A 103 -6.66 0.09 -4.42
N LEU A 104 -7.64 -0.13 -3.55
CA LEU A 104 -7.42 -0.46 -2.14
C LEU A 104 -7.48 -1.96 -1.89
N PHE A 105 -6.49 -2.44 -1.13
CA PHE A 105 -6.40 -3.82 -0.64
C PHE A 105 -6.18 -3.83 0.86
N GLY A 106 -6.61 -4.91 1.50
CA GLY A 106 -6.18 -5.26 2.85
C GLY A 106 -5.40 -6.56 2.84
N LEU A 107 -4.36 -6.64 3.65
CA LEU A 107 -3.61 -7.88 3.85
C LEU A 107 -3.58 -8.21 5.34
N ARG A 108 -4.29 -9.29 5.71
CA ARG A 108 -4.24 -9.79 7.07
C ARG A 108 -3.05 -10.72 7.24
N VAL A 109 -2.22 -10.45 8.24
CA VAL A 109 -1.04 -11.24 8.54
C VAL A 109 -1.07 -11.68 10.01
N PRO A 110 -0.38 -12.79 10.35
CA PRO A 110 -0.26 -13.21 11.75
C PRO A 110 0.46 -12.16 12.60
N LEU A 111 0.17 -12.16 13.88
CA LEU A 111 0.93 -11.38 14.86
C LEU A 111 2.41 -11.75 14.76
N ALA A 112 3.27 -10.76 14.95
CA ALA A 112 4.73 -10.92 14.90
C ALA A 112 5.28 -11.29 13.51
N THR A 113 4.55 -11.00 12.45
CA THR A 113 5.07 -11.14 11.08
C THR A 113 6.30 -10.24 10.91
N ALA A 114 7.40 -10.83 10.46
CA ALA A 114 8.66 -10.11 10.26
C ALA A 114 8.57 -9.15 9.07
N VAL A 115 9.16 -7.97 9.24
CA VAL A 115 9.22 -6.93 8.21
C VAL A 115 10.67 -6.67 7.87
N ARG A 116 11.00 -6.68 6.58
CA ARG A 116 12.33 -6.34 6.08
C ARG A 116 12.18 -5.25 5.03
N LEU A 117 12.61 -4.04 5.38
CA LEU A 117 12.49 -2.88 4.52
C LEU A 117 13.55 -2.86 3.43
N SER A 118 13.21 -2.19 2.32
CA SER A 118 14.17 -1.77 1.30
C SER A 118 14.72 -0.40 1.75
N PRO A 119 15.99 -0.32 2.22
CA PRO A 119 16.49 0.90 2.88
C PRO A 119 16.53 2.14 1.99
N ARG A 120 16.59 1.95 0.67
CA ARG A 120 16.58 3.07 -0.29
C ARG A 120 15.22 3.74 -0.37
N GLU A 121 14.15 3.00 -0.07
CA GLU A 121 12.78 3.49 -0.18
C GLU A 121 12.15 3.81 1.16
N HIS A 122 12.42 2.98 2.18
CA HIS A 122 11.84 3.12 3.51
C HIS A 122 12.88 2.87 4.59
N THR A 123 12.85 3.66 5.65
CA THR A 123 13.88 3.67 6.70
C THR A 123 13.39 3.18 8.05
N ALA A 124 12.09 3.08 8.25
CA ALA A 124 11.52 2.63 9.53
C ALA A 124 10.15 1.99 9.30
N SER A 125 9.77 1.12 10.21
CA SER A 125 8.44 0.52 10.23
C SER A 125 7.93 0.46 11.66
N GLN A 126 6.61 0.46 11.82
CA GLN A 126 5.99 0.26 13.11
C GLN A 126 4.57 -0.29 12.94
N TRP A 127 4.14 -1.03 13.96
CA TRP A 127 2.77 -1.53 14.08
C TRP A 127 2.02 -0.64 15.07
N LEU A 128 0.86 -0.14 14.66
CA LEU A 128 0.03 0.74 15.50
C LEU A 128 -1.43 0.32 15.45
N PRO A 129 -2.17 0.45 16.55
CA PRO A 129 -3.63 0.31 16.47
C PRO A 129 -4.18 1.17 15.34
N TYR A 130 -5.18 0.68 14.63
CA TYR A 130 -5.63 1.29 13.37
C TYR A 130 -5.98 2.77 13.47
N ARG A 131 -6.53 3.22 14.62
CA ARG A 131 -6.84 4.65 14.82
C ARG A 131 -5.59 5.49 14.93
N GLN A 132 -4.58 4.98 15.65
CA GLN A 132 -3.30 5.68 15.76
C GLN A 132 -2.56 5.69 14.42
N ALA A 133 -2.62 4.56 13.70
CA ALA A 133 -2.05 4.49 12.36
C ALA A 133 -2.68 5.54 11.43
N ALA A 134 -4.01 5.68 11.48
CA ALA A 134 -4.72 6.68 10.69
C ALA A 134 -4.24 8.10 10.99
N GLN A 135 -3.99 8.41 12.27
CA GLN A 135 -3.51 9.73 12.67
C GLN A 135 -2.09 10.03 12.16
N LEU A 136 -1.28 8.99 12.01
CA LEU A 136 0.11 9.14 11.57
C LEU A 136 0.25 9.17 10.04
N CYS A 137 -0.71 8.63 9.30
CA CYS A 137 -0.65 8.60 7.84
C CYS A 137 -0.53 10.01 7.25
N PHE A 138 0.41 10.19 6.33
CA PHE A 138 0.57 11.45 5.62
C PHE A 138 -0.63 11.73 4.71
N SER A 139 -1.06 10.72 3.95
CA SER A 139 -2.14 10.87 2.97
C SER A 139 -3.51 10.72 3.62
N PRO A 140 -4.46 11.65 3.36
CA PRO A 140 -5.84 11.51 3.84
C PRO A 140 -6.52 10.23 3.37
N SER A 141 -6.28 9.79 2.14
CA SER A 141 -6.86 8.56 1.62
C SER A 141 -6.34 7.33 2.36
N ASN A 142 -5.07 7.32 2.73
CA ASN A 142 -4.47 6.25 3.52
C ASN A 142 -5.04 6.24 4.95
N ALA A 143 -5.19 7.42 5.55
CA ALA A 143 -5.80 7.53 6.87
C ALA A 143 -7.24 6.98 6.87
N GLU A 144 -8.01 7.34 5.87
CA GLU A 144 -9.39 6.84 5.71
C GLU A 144 -9.40 5.32 5.54
N ALA A 145 -8.51 4.76 4.75
CA ALA A 145 -8.39 3.32 4.55
C ALA A 145 -8.13 2.59 5.88
N CYS A 146 -7.26 3.13 6.73
CA CYS A 146 -7.02 2.58 8.06
C CYS A 146 -8.30 2.59 8.91
N LEU A 147 -9.06 3.68 8.86
CA LEU A 147 -10.30 3.81 9.63
C LEU A 147 -11.42 2.89 9.14
N MET A 148 -11.37 2.46 7.89
CA MET A 148 -12.33 1.50 7.33
C MET A 148 -12.08 0.07 7.81
N LEU A 149 -10.94 -0.19 8.44
CA LEU A 149 -10.50 -1.54 8.75
C LEU A 149 -11.49 -2.37 9.57
N PRO A 150 -12.17 -1.85 10.61
CA PRO A 150 -13.16 -2.65 11.35
C PRO A 150 -14.29 -3.19 10.46
N THR A 151 -14.70 -2.41 9.46
CA THR A 151 -15.74 -2.85 8.52
C THR A 151 -15.18 -3.82 7.48
N MET A 152 -14.01 -3.51 6.94
CA MET A 152 -13.44 -4.30 5.84
C MET A 152 -12.86 -5.63 6.34
N ALA A 153 -12.28 -5.65 7.54
CA ALA A 153 -11.67 -6.86 8.09
C ALA A 153 -12.69 -7.97 8.38
N VAL A 154 -13.92 -7.63 8.77
CA VAL A 154 -14.96 -8.65 9.05
C VAL A 154 -15.48 -9.33 7.80
N LYS A 155 -15.20 -8.80 6.62
CA LYS A 155 -15.56 -9.42 5.35
C LYS A 155 -14.59 -10.51 4.92
N VAL A 156 -13.45 -10.63 5.62
CA VAL A 156 -12.41 -11.61 5.31
C VAL A 156 -12.78 -12.92 5.99
N PRO A 157 -12.91 -14.05 5.24
CA PRO A 157 -13.16 -15.34 5.86
C PRO A 157 -12.06 -15.69 6.85
N ALA A 158 -12.47 -16.31 7.96
CA ALA A 158 -11.53 -16.75 9.00
C ALA A 158 -10.58 -17.83 8.48
#